data_892e305e3073e5b3f250f4b132855f33
#
_entry.id   892e305e3073e5b3f250f4b132855f33
#
_cell.length_a   1.000
_cell.length_b   1.000
_cell.length_c   1.000
_cell.angle_alpha   90.00
_cell.angle_beta   90.00
_cell.angle_gamma   90.00
#
_symmetry.space_group_name_H-M   'P 1'
#
loop_
_entity.id
_entity.type
_entity.pdbx_description
1 polymer ?
#
loop_
_entity_poly.entity_id
_entity_poly.type
_entity_poly.pdbx_seq_one_letter_code
_entity_poly.pdbx_strand_id
1 'polypeptide(L)'
;MTAPLTPPPPPHEQSPHDAWPPSPGVYSGVVPAPHAGLYGQDGPGMKTEVIEAAVVTLVVAVTGALLGVLWWWLAPHVPLVGDSSDGGWVVYLKDTEGEQAIGVDGTFTLLALAFGAVSALGVFLWRRRGGVPLVVALGVGGLLGSLLAWRVGVWLGPTSDVIAHAKAVGKGVTFSAPLKLGAKGAWLAWPLAGLVVHMGLTALFGPRDPDPYQQSYGAPQG
;
A
#
# COMPACT_ATOMS: atom_id res chain seq x y z
N MET A 1 64.76 11.55 40.90
CA MET A 1 63.74 12.11 41.83
C MET A 1 62.54 11.22 41.76
N THR A 2 62.40 10.26 42.67
CA THR A 2 61.31 9.30 42.76
C THR A 2 60.27 9.84 43.74
N ALA A 3 59.07 10.12 43.26
CA ALA A 3 57.96 10.54 44.13
C ALA A 3 57.43 9.37 44.97
N PRO A 4 57.11 9.55 46.25
CA PRO A 4 56.60 8.49 47.09
C PRO A 4 55.18 8.12 46.71
N LEU A 5 54.93 6.80 46.54
CA LEU A 5 53.61 6.23 46.33
C LEU A 5 52.78 6.35 47.62
N THR A 6 51.68 7.08 47.57
CA THR A 6 50.69 7.17 48.67
C THR A 6 49.93 5.79 48.69
N PRO A 7 49.82 5.14 49.86
CA PRO A 7 49.04 3.90 49.97
C PRO A 7 47.55 4.19 49.78
N PRO A 8 46.78 3.22 49.24
CA PRO A 8 45.33 3.36 49.04
C PRO A 8 44.60 3.48 50.41
N PRO A 9 43.50 4.24 50.48
CA PRO A 9 42.71 4.38 51.69
C PRO A 9 42.10 3.02 52.09
N PRO A 10 41.93 2.77 53.41
CA PRO A 10 41.33 1.54 53.91
C PRO A 10 39.84 1.43 53.46
N PRO A 11 39.32 0.18 53.34
CA PRO A 11 37.90 -0.01 53.06
C PRO A 11 37.05 0.62 54.14
N HIS A 12 36.04 1.39 53.72
CA HIS A 12 35.04 1.93 54.65
C HIS A 12 34.28 0.76 55.27
N GLU A 13 34.45 0.57 56.59
CA GLU A 13 33.59 -0.29 57.40
C GLU A 13 32.16 0.30 57.31
N GLN A 14 31.27 -0.47 56.69
CA GLN A 14 29.85 -0.14 56.70
C GLN A 14 29.31 -0.28 58.12
N SER A 15 28.88 0.86 58.70
CA SER A 15 28.29 0.90 60.01
C SER A 15 27.01 0.04 60.05
N PRO A 16 26.79 -0.73 61.14
CA PRO A 16 25.64 -1.62 61.25
C PRO A 16 24.29 -0.92 61.43
N HIS A 17 24.25 0.41 61.31
CA HIS A 17 23.06 1.20 61.61
C HIS A 17 22.15 1.54 60.41
N ASP A 18 22.53 1.18 59.20
CA ASP A 18 21.70 1.38 58.00
C ASP A 18 20.76 0.21 57.68
N ALA A 19 20.49 -0.66 58.65
CA ALA A 19 19.44 -1.65 58.51
C ALA A 19 18.07 -0.94 58.64
N TRP A 20 17.46 -0.66 57.53
CA TRP A 20 16.06 -0.18 57.44
C TRP A 20 15.16 -1.09 58.27
N PRO A 21 14.33 -0.55 59.18
CA PRO A 21 13.42 -1.39 59.97
C PRO A 21 12.47 -2.18 59.01
N PRO A 22 12.26 -3.49 59.24
CA PRO A 22 11.33 -4.24 58.43
C PRO A 22 9.91 -3.64 58.55
N SER A 23 9.32 -3.32 57.44
CA SER A 23 7.93 -2.82 57.37
C SER A 23 7.00 -3.85 58.00
N PRO A 24 6.12 -3.48 58.96
CA PRO A 24 5.15 -4.37 59.53
C PRO A 24 4.05 -4.68 58.52
N GLY A 25 3.84 -5.92 58.20
CA GLY A 25 2.66 -6.42 57.52
C GLY A 25 2.91 -6.81 56.04
N VAL A 26 3.70 -7.85 55.80
CA VAL A 26 3.56 -8.62 54.57
C VAL A 26 2.38 -9.55 54.74
N TYR A 27 1.18 -9.05 54.37
CA TYR A 27 0.08 -9.95 54.00
C TYR A 27 0.55 -10.76 52.80
N SER A 28 0.57 -12.09 52.93
CA SER A 28 0.71 -13.04 51.85
C SER A 28 -0.52 -12.98 50.95
N GLY A 29 -0.71 -11.83 50.30
CA GLY A 29 -1.54 -11.70 49.12
C GLY A 29 -0.66 -12.10 47.95
N VAL A 30 -1.09 -13.06 47.18
CA VAL A 30 -0.56 -13.38 45.84
C VAL A 30 -0.40 -12.05 45.11
N VAL A 31 0.86 -11.60 44.98
CA VAL A 31 1.16 -10.46 44.12
C VAL A 31 0.85 -10.92 42.71
N PRO A 32 -0.23 -10.42 42.06
CA PRO A 32 -0.40 -10.67 40.65
C PRO A 32 0.87 -10.15 39.98
N ALA A 33 1.55 -10.99 39.23
CA ALA A 33 2.74 -10.60 38.46
C ALA A 33 2.32 -9.35 37.65
N PRO A 34 2.87 -8.16 37.96
CA PRO A 34 2.56 -6.98 37.18
C PRO A 34 3.30 -7.20 35.85
N HIS A 35 2.59 -7.01 34.76
CA HIS A 35 3.15 -6.82 33.43
C HIS A 35 3.10 -7.94 32.37
N ALA A 36 2.32 -8.99 32.58
CA ALA A 36 1.90 -9.79 31.42
C ALA A 36 0.71 -9.17 30.65
N GLY A 37 0.23 -7.98 31.05
CA GLY A 37 -0.98 -7.35 30.51
C GLY A 37 -0.80 -5.99 29.85
N LEU A 38 0.43 -5.45 29.78
CA LEU A 38 0.64 -4.10 29.22
C LEU A 38 0.75 -4.07 27.68
N TYR A 39 0.67 -5.21 27.03
CA TYR A 39 0.38 -5.28 25.60
C TYR A 39 -1.07 -5.76 25.40
N GLY A 40 -1.99 -5.17 26.13
CA GLY A 40 -3.41 -5.27 25.82
C GLY A 40 -3.59 -4.74 24.41
N GLN A 41 -3.74 -5.65 23.45
CA GLN A 41 -4.21 -5.30 22.12
C GLN A 41 -5.64 -4.79 22.31
N ASP A 42 -5.79 -3.47 22.53
CA ASP A 42 -7.09 -2.77 22.49
C ASP A 42 -7.60 -2.65 21.04
N GLY A 43 -7.21 -3.61 20.18
CA GLY A 43 -7.66 -3.76 18.80
C GLY A 43 -8.67 -4.92 18.67
N PRO A 44 -9.50 -4.91 17.65
CA PRO A 44 -10.29 -6.07 17.29
C PRO A 44 -9.30 -7.21 17.04
N GLY A 45 -9.51 -8.37 17.70
CA GLY A 45 -8.54 -9.46 17.70
C GLY A 45 -8.04 -9.83 16.29
N MET A 46 -6.86 -10.40 16.20
CA MET A 46 -6.14 -10.72 14.94
C MET A 46 -7.03 -11.31 13.84
N LYS A 47 -8.02 -12.15 14.21
CA LYS A 47 -8.96 -12.72 13.23
C LYS A 47 -9.81 -11.67 12.54
N THR A 48 -10.29 -10.67 13.30
CA THR A 48 -11.12 -9.59 12.75
C THR A 48 -10.29 -8.70 11.83
N GLU A 49 -9.05 -8.38 12.19
CA GLU A 49 -8.14 -7.59 11.35
C GLU A 49 -7.81 -8.29 10.03
N VAL A 50 -7.59 -9.60 10.06
CA VAL A 50 -7.33 -10.39 8.85
C VAL A 50 -8.57 -10.45 7.95
N ILE A 51 -9.75 -10.61 8.52
CA ILE A 51 -11.00 -10.61 7.74
C ILE A 51 -11.22 -9.23 7.09
N GLU A 52 -11.03 -8.15 7.84
CA GLU A 52 -11.13 -6.79 7.30
C GLU A 52 -10.12 -6.54 6.17
N ALA A 53 -8.87 -6.96 6.36
CA ALA A 53 -7.84 -6.88 5.35
C ALA A 53 -8.23 -7.67 4.08
N ALA A 54 -8.78 -8.87 4.23
CA ALA A 54 -9.25 -9.69 3.11
C ALA A 54 -10.41 -9.01 2.37
N VAL A 55 -11.37 -8.42 3.09
CA VAL A 55 -12.49 -7.68 2.51
C VAL A 55 -11.98 -6.46 1.73
N VAL A 56 -11.08 -5.67 2.32
CA VAL A 56 -10.46 -4.51 1.63
C VAL A 56 -9.74 -4.96 0.36
N THR A 57 -8.93 -6.01 0.46
CA THR A 57 -8.21 -6.56 -0.71
C THR A 57 -9.19 -6.93 -1.82
N LEU A 58 -10.27 -7.64 -1.49
CA LEU A 58 -11.26 -8.08 -2.46
C LEU A 58 -11.99 -6.89 -3.10
N VAL A 59 -12.46 -5.95 -2.29
CA VAL A 59 -13.18 -4.76 -2.78
C VAL A 59 -12.28 -3.94 -3.70
N VAL A 60 -11.03 -3.65 -3.28
CA VAL A 60 -10.07 -2.90 -4.10
C VAL A 60 -9.74 -3.65 -5.37
N ALA A 61 -9.53 -4.98 -5.31
CA ALA A 61 -9.25 -5.78 -6.50
C ALA A 61 -10.42 -5.77 -7.50
N VAL A 62 -11.66 -5.92 -7.03
CA VAL A 62 -12.86 -5.94 -7.89
C VAL A 62 -13.10 -4.56 -8.54
N THR A 63 -12.79 -3.44 -7.85
CA THR A 63 -12.87 -2.12 -8.47
C THR A 63 -11.91 -1.95 -9.64
N GLY A 64 -10.92 -2.84 -9.78
CA GLY A 64 -10.07 -2.93 -10.97
C GLY A 64 -10.83 -3.20 -12.26
N ALA A 65 -11.96 -3.92 -12.20
CA ALA A 65 -12.80 -4.10 -13.38
C ALA A 65 -13.36 -2.75 -13.89
N LEU A 66 -13.79 -1.87 -12.97
CA LEU A 66 -14.25 -0.53 -13.32
C LEU A 66 -13.11 0.31 -13.95
N LEU A 67 -11.91 0.26 -13.38
CA LEU A 67 -10.76 0.92 -13.98
C LEU A 67 -10.47 0.39 -15.39
N GLY A 68 -10.56 -0.93 -15.61
CA GLY A 68 -10.36 -1.54 -16.91
C GLY A 68 -11.36 -1.08 -17.96
N VAL A 69 -12.65 -0.94 -17.58
CA VAL A 69 -13.70 -0.39 -18.44
C VAL A 69 -13.42 1.08 -18.76
N LEU A 70 -13.04 1.88 -17.75
CA LEU A 70 -12.72 3.29 -17.96
C LEU A 70 -11.48 3.44 -18.85
N TRP A 71 -10.47 2.63 -18.67
CA TRP A 71 -9.28 2.64 -19.50
C TRP A 71 -9.62 2.31 -20.96
N TRP A 72 -10.41 1.26 -21.20
CA TRP A 72 -10.88 0.92 -22.53
C TRP A 72 -11.65 2.07 -23.19
N TRP A 73 -12.45 2.80 -22.43
CA TRP A 73 -13.29 3.89 -22.95
C TRP A 73 -12.52 5.20 -23.17
N LEU A 74 -11.57 5.54 -22.29
CA LEU A 74 -10.83 6.81 -22.32
C LEU A 74 -9.50 6.73 -23.05
N ALA A 75 -8.93 5.53 -23.25
CA ALA A 75 -7.64 5.39 -23.90
C ALA A 75 -7.71 5.84 -25.37
N PRO A 76 -6.73 6.60 -25.86
CA PRO A 76 -6.66 6.97 -27.27
C PRO A 76 -6.54 5.73 -28.15
N HIS A 77 -7.23 5.75 -29.29
CA HIS A 77 -7.18 4.65 -30.26
C HIS A 77 -5.98 4.80 -31.16
N VAL A 78 -5.12 3.80 -31.18
CA VAL A 78 -3.94 3.77 -32.06
C VAL A 78 -4.38 3.37 -33.46
N PRO A 79 -4.24 4.24 -34.50
CA PRO A 79 -4.69 3.95 -35.84
C PRO A 79 -3.70 3.03 -36.58
N LEU A 80 -4.20 1.92 -37.12
CA LEU A 80 -3.50 0.99 -37.98
C LEU A 80 -4.04 1.04 -39.39
N VAL A 81 -3.19 0.75 -40.36
CA VAL A 81 -3.55 0.55 -41.78
C VAL A 81 -3.00 -0.76 -42.26
N GLY A 82 -3.83 -1.54 -42.96
CA GLY A 82 -3.44 -2.76 -43.65
C GLY A 82 -3.12 -2.51 -45.09
N ASP A 83 -2.04 -3.09 -45.60
CA ASP A 83 -1.70 -3.13 -47.02
C ASP A 83 -1.41 -4.55 -47.48
N SER A 84 -1.63 -4.83 -48.77
CA SER A 84 -1.26 -6.09 -49.38
C SER A 84 -0.06 -5.85 -50.30
N SER A 85 1.07 -6.49 -50.03
CA SER A 85 2.29 -6.43 -50.81
C SER A 85 2.80 -7.84 -51.05
N ASP A 86 3.18 -8.15 -52.29
CA ASP A 86 3.87 -9.39 -52.72
C ASP A 86 3.28 -10.71 -52.16
N GLY A 87 1.94 -10.81 -52.14
CA GLY A 87 1.23 -12.01 -51.70
C GLY A 87 0.98 -12.12 -50.19
N GLY A 88 1.34 -11.13 -49.38
CA GLY A 88 1.11 -11.06 -47.95
C GLY A 88 0.36 -9.80 -47.50
N TRP A 89 -0.27 -9.89 -46.32
CA TRP A 89 -0.83 -8.70 -45.64
C TRP A 89 0.17 -8.19 -44.63
N VAL A 90 0.42 -6.88 -44.68
CA VAL A 90 1.24 -6.15 -43.70
C VAL A 90 0.37 -5.10 -43.02
N VAL A 91 0.59 -4.90 -41.72
CA VAL A 91 -0.12 -3.92 -40.93
C VAL A 91 0.93 -2.99 -40.32
N TYR A 92 0.73 -1.71 -40.45
CA TYR A 92 1.63 -0.68 -39.93
C TYR A 92 0.84 0.45 -39.23
N LEU A 93 1.53 1.19 -38.38
CA LEU A 93 0.98 2.39 -37.77
C LEU A 93 0.73 3.45 -38.83
N LYS A 94 -0.45 4.06 -38.80
CA LYS A 94 -0.77 5.19 -39.71
C LYS A 94 0.10 6.40 -39.39
N ASP A 95 0.31 6.66 -38.07
CA ASP A 95 1.14 7.74 -37.58
C ASP A 95 2.38 7.15 -36.93
N THR A 96 3.56 7.51 -37.43
CA THR A 96 4.84 6.92 -37.01
C THR A 96 5.35 7.46 -35.67
N GLU A 97 4.79 8.54 -35.16
CA GLU A 97 5.26 9.22 -33.93
C GLU A 97 4.87 8.50 -32.63
N GLY A 98 3.93 7.57 -32.70
CA GLY A 98 3.59 6.72 -31.54
C GLY A 98 2.97 7.41 -30.33
N GLU A 99 2.56 8.68 -30.46
CA GLU A 99 1.99 9.48 -29.37
C GLU A 99 0.75 8.81 -28.74
N GLN A 100 -0.10 8.22 -29.59
CA GLN A 100 -1.29 7.52 -29.11
C GLN A 100 -0.93 6.30 -28.26
N ALA A 101 0.15 5.60 -28.57
CA ALA A 101 0.59 4.45 -27.77
C ALA A 101 1.06 4.90 -26.38
N ILE A 102 1.79 6.02 -26.30
CA ILE A 102 2.17 6.63 -25.03
C ILE A 102 0.94 7.12 -24.27
N GLY A 103 -0.04 7.68 -24.98
CA GLY A 103 -1.31 8.11 -24.41
C GLY A 103 -2.13 6.97 -23.79
N VAL A 104 -2.10 5.78 -24.39
CA VAL A 104 -2.74 4.56 -23.83
C VAL A 104 -2.16 4.21 -22.45
N ASP A 105 -0.83 4.18 -22.34
CA ASP A 105 -0.13 3.89 -21.09
C ASP A 105 -0.32 5.01 -20.05
N GLY A 106 -0.28 6.27 -20.51
CA GLY A 106 -0.52 7.46 -19.69
C GLY A 106 -1.93 7.47 -19.08
N THR A 107 -2.94 7.16 -19.89
CA THR A 107 -4.34 7.08 -19.42
C THR A 107 -4.49 6.00 -18.35
N PHE A 108 -3.92 4.80 -18.56
CA PHE A 108 -3.94 3.74 -17.54
C PHE A 108 -3.28 4.22 -16.25
N THR A 109 -2.11 4.82 -16.35
CA THR A 109 -1.33 5.28 -15.19
C THR A 109 -2.08 6.34 -14.39
N LEU A 110 -2.65 7.35 -15.06
CA LEU A 110 -3.44 8.41 -14.39
C LEU A 110 -4.68 7.86 -13.70
N LEU A 111 -5.41 6.95 -14.36
CA LEU A 111 -6.55 6.28 -13.73
C LEU A 111 -6.10 5.45 -12.53
N ALA A 112 -5.01 4.69 -12.65
CA ALA A 112 -4.47 3.88 -11.56
C ALA A 112 -4.05 4.73 -10.35
N LEU A 113 -3.42 5.90 -10.58
CA LEU A 113 -3.11 6.86 -9.52
C LEU A 113 -4.36 7.40 -8.83
N ALA A 114 -5.38 7.78 -9.60
CA ALA A 114 -6.65 8.27 -9.06
C ALA A 114 -7.37 7.20 -8.24
N PHE A 115 -7.47 5.97 -8.75
CA PHE A 115 -8.06 4.85 -8.02
C PHE A 115 -7.27 4.49 -6.76
N GLY A 116 -5.94 4.60 -6.80
CA GLY A 116 -5.08 4.42 -5.63
C GLY A 116 -5.38 5.44 -4.54
N ALA A 117 -5.45 6.72 -4.91
CA ALA A 117 -5.77 7.80 -3.98
C ALA A 117 -7.18 7.65 -3.38
N VAL A 118 -8.19 7.35 -4.20
CA VAL A 118 -9.58 7.13 -3.75
C VAL A 118 -9.68 5.91 -2.84
N SER A 119 -9.01 4.80 -3.18
CA SER A 119 -8.97 3.60 -2.34
C SER A 119 -8.35 3.88 -0.98
N ALA A 120 -7.23 4.61 -0.95
CA ALA A 120 -6.56 5.01 0.29
C ALA A 120 -7.44 5.90 1.16
N LEU A 121 -8.10 6.89 0.55
CA LEU A 121 -9.03 7.77 1.25
C LEU A 121 -10.21 6.97 1.83
N GLY A 122 -10.80 6.07 1.05
CA GLY A 122 -11.90 5.21 1.50
C GLY A 122 -11.52 4.35 2.70
N VAL A 123 -10.37 3.68 2.62
CA VAL A 123 -9.84 2.85 3.72
C VAL A 123 -9.54 3.70 4.95
N PHE A 124 -8.93 4.88 4.79
CA PHE A 124 -8.64 5.80 5.88
C PHE A 124 -9.92 6.32 6.56
N LEU A 125 -10.94 6.71 5.80
CA LEU A 125 -12.21 7.17 6.36
C LEU A 125 -12.96 6.06 7.10
N TRP A 126 -12.88 4.84 6.59
CA TRP A 126 -13.49 3.68 7.25
C TRP A 126 -12.76 3.30 8.54
N ARG A 127 -11.42 3.35 8.52
CA ARG A 127 -10.61 2.89 9.65
C ARG A 127 -9.35 3.72 9.86
N ARG A 128 -9.49 4.80 10.63
CA ARG A 128 -8.38 5.73 10.95
C ARG A 128 -7.25 5.10 11.79
N ARG A 129 -7.54 4.02 12.51
CA ARG A 129 -6.58 3.23 13.31
C ARG A 129 -6.25 1.90 12.65
N GLY A 130 -6.14 1.89 11.33
CA GLY A 130 -5.78 0.70 10.59
C GLY A 130 -4.34 0.27 10.88
N GLY A 131 -4.16 -1.00 11.26
CA GLY A 131 -2.84 -1.59 11.46
C GLY A 131 -2.16 -2.01 10.15
N VAL A 132 -0.99 -2.65 10.29
CA VAL A 132 -0.21 -3.21 9.17
C VAL A 132 -1.05 -4.06 8.20
N PRO A 133 -2.02 -4.91 8.66
CA PRO A 133 -2.84 -5.71 7.75
C PRO A 133 -3.61 -4.90 6.71
N LEU A 134 -4.13 -3.71 7.07
CA LEU A 134 -4.86 -2.84 6.13
C LEU A 134 -3.94 -2.19 5.09
N VAL A 135 -2.72 -1.82 5.48
CA VAL A 135 -1.71 -1.29 4.56
C VAL A 135 -1.32 -2.34 3.53
N VAL A 136 -1.08 -3.57 3.98
CA VAL A 136 -0.79 -4.71 3.09
C VAL A 136 -1.98 -4.99 2.18
N ALA A 137 -3.20 -4.98 2.71
CA ALA A 137 -4.43 -5.20 1.94
C ALA A 137 -4.60 -4.16 0.83
N LEU A 138 -4.30 -2.89 1.11
CA LEU A 138 -4.36 -1.81 0.13
C LEU A 138 -3.32 -2.00 -0.98
N GLY A 139 -2.09 -2.37 -0.62
CA GLY A 139 -1.02 -2.65 -1.59
C GLY A 139 -1.32 -3.85 -2.48
N VAL A 140 -1.69 -4.99 -1.88
CA VAL A 140 -2.02 -6.23 -2.59
C VAL A 140 -3.31 -6.04 -3.41
N GLY A 141 -4.35 -5.44 -2.82
CA GLY A 141 -5.61 -5.15 -3.51
C GLY A 141 -5.40 -4.23 -4.72
N GLY A 142 -4.58 -3.17 -4.57
CA GLY A 142 -4.23 -2.27 -5.67
C GLY A 142 -3.48 -2.97 -6.80
N LEU A 143 -2.55 -3.86 -6.48
CA LEU A 143 -1.83 -4.65 -7.49
C LEU A 143 -2.77 -5.61 -8.23
N LEU A 144 -3.59 -6.36 -7.51
CA LEU A 144 -4.59 -7.26 -8.10
C LEU A 144 -5.62 -6.48 -8.93
N GLY A 145 -6.04 -5.30 -8.43
CA GLY A 145 -6.92 -4.39 -9.16
C GLY A 145 -6.32 -3.90 -10.48
N SER A 146 -5.04 -3.51 -10.48
CA SER A 146 -4.33 -3.12 -11.71
C SER A 146 -4.22 -4.27 -12.72
N LEU A 147 -3.95 -5.49 -12.25
CA LEU A 147 -3.89 -6.67 -13.12
C LEU A 147 -5.27 -7.01 -13.70
N LEU A 148 -6.32 -6.93 -12.87
CA LEU A 148 -7.69 -7.15 -13.34
C LEU A 148 -8.10 -6.07 -14.35
N ALA A 149 -7.77 -4.81 -14.06
CA ALA A 149 -8.03 -3.69 -14.96
C ALA A 149 -7.38 -3.88 -16.33
N TRP A 150 -6.11 -4.26 -16.34
CA TRP A 150 -5.40 -4.58 -17.58
C TRP A 150 -6.10 -5.72 -18.35
N ARG A 151 -6.48 -6.80 -17.67
CA ARG A 151 -7.17 -7.95 -18.31
C ARG A 151 -8.52 -7.54 -18.88
N VAL A 152 -9.32 -6.82 -18.13
CA VAL A 152 -10.65 -6.35 -18.55
C VAL A 152 -10.53 -5.39 -19.73
N GLY A 153 -9.63 -4.41 -19.67
CA GLY A 153 -9.43 -3.45 -20.75
C GLY A 153 -8.97 -4.10 -22.05
N VAL A 154 -8.01 -5.04 -21.96
CA VAL A 154 -7.57 -5.81 -23.16
C VAL A 154 -8.70 -6.69 -23.72
N TRP A 155 -9.50 -7.30 -22.85
CA TRP A 155 -10.60 -8.17 -23.25
C TRP A 155 -11.75 -7.39 -23.94
N LEU A 156 -12.01 -6.16 -23.49
CA LEU A 156 -13.00 -5.28 -24.11
C LEU A 156 -12.49 -4.58 -25.38
N GLY A 157 -11.18 -4.52 -25.55
CA GLY A 157 -10.55 -3.88 -26.70
C GLY A 157 -10.74 -4.65 -28.01
N PRO A 158 -10.29 -4.07 -29.15
CA PRO A 158 -10.31 -4.73 -30.45
C PRO A 158 -9.52 -6.05 -30.46
N THR A 159 -9.86 -6.91 -31.41
CA THR A 159 -9.24 -8.24 -31.53
C THR A 159 -7.72 -8.14 -31.68
N SER A 160 -6.99 -9.09 -31.06
CA SER A 160 -5.53 -9.18 -31.14
C SER A 160 -5.01 -9.62 -32.51
N ASP A 161 -5.86 -10.25 -33.34
CA ASP A 161 -5.50 -10.63 -34.70
C ASP A 161 -5.68 -9.45 -35.66
N VAL A 162 -4.66 -8.59 -35.69
CA VAL A 162 -4.64 -7.40 -36.53
C VAL A 162 -4.61 -7.71 -38.02
N ILE A 163 -4.05 -8.88 -38.42
CA ILE A 163 -3.96 -9.30 -39.82
C ILE A 163 -5.34 -9.75 -40.33
N ALA A 164 -6.04 -10.58 -39.54
CA ALA A 164 -7.39 -11.00 -39.88
C ALA A 164 -8.34 -9.79 -39.96
N HIS A 165 -8.19 -8.83 -39.03
CA HIS A 165 -8.97 -7.60 -39.03
C HIS A 165 -8.67 -6.73 -40.27
N ALA A 166 -7.39 -6.54 -40.63
CA ALA A 166 -6.99 -5.82 -41.82
C ALA A 166 -7.57 -6.44 -43.11
N LYS A 167 -7.60 -7.78 -43.21
CA LYS A 167 -8.23 -8.48 -44.33
C LYS A 167 -9.75 -8.25 -44.39
N ALA A 168 -10.39 -8.19 -43.23
CA ALA A 168 -11.85 -8.01 -43.15
C ALA A 168 -12.27 -6.58 -43.54
N VAL A 169 -11.51 -5.55 -43.12
CA VAL A 169 -11.83 -4.15 -43.41
C VAL A 169 -11.34 -3.67 -44.79
N GLY A 170 -10.32 -4.35 -45.35
CA GLY A 170 -9.79 -4.05 -46.69
C GLY A 170 -8.51 -3.20 -46.70
N LYS A 171 -7.88 -3.15 -47.86
CA LYS A 171 -6.63 -2.43 -48.09
C LYS A 171 -6.81 -0.91 -47.93
N GLY A 172 -5.91 -0.26 -47.20
CA GLY A 172 -5.88 1.19 -47.01
C GLY A 172 -6.92 1.72 -46.00
N VAL A 173 -7.76 0.84 -45.42
CA VAL A 173 -8.75 1.24 -44.42
C VAL A 173 -8.08 1.37 -43.05
N THR A 174 -8.37 2.48 -42.36
CA THR A 174 -7.87 2.70 -40.98
C THR A 174 -8.73 1.97 -39.97
N PHE A 175 -8.13 1.24 -39.05
CA PHE A 175 -8.79 0.56 -37.95
C PHE A 175 -7.99 0.72 -36.65
N SER A 176 -8.63 0.46 -35.50
CA SER A 176 -8.00 0.61 -34.18
C SER A 176 -7.14 -0.59 -33.83
N ALA A 177 -5.92 -0.35 -33.33
CA ALA A 177 -5.06 -1.38 -32.74
C ALA A 177 -5.71 -2.01 -31.52
N PRO A 178 -5.37 -3.26 -31.19
CA PRO A 178 -5.73 -3.85 -29.92
C PRO A 178 -5.17 -3.03 -28.75
N LEU A 179 -5.95 -2.91 -27.69
CA LEU A 179 -5.53 -2.21 -26.49
C LEU A 179 -4.36 -2.97 -25.83
N LYS A 180 -3.23 -2.30 -25.69
CA LYS A 180 -2.00 -2.91 -25.15
C LYS A 180 -1.33 -1.96 -24.17
N LEU A 181 -1.00 -2.47 -22.99
CA LEU A 181 -0.19 -1.75 -22.02
C LEU A 181 1.29 -2.05 -22.31
N GLY A 182 2.02 -1.06 -22.78
CA GLY A 182 3.46 -1.14 -23.09
C GLY A 182 4.30 -0.97 -21.83
N ALA A 183 3.95 0.01 -20.99
CA ALA A 183 4.64 0.32 -19.75
C ALA A 183 4.20 -0.63 -18.62
N LYS A 184 4.88 -1.77 -18.48
CA LYS A 184 4.55 -2.76 -17.44
C LYS A 184 4.64 -2.21 -16.01
N GLY A 185 5.47 -1.20 -15.78
CA GLY A 185 5.56 -0.50 -14.49
C GLY A 185 4.27 0.23 -14.09
N ALA A 186 3.38 0.53 -15.02
CA ALA A 186 2.09 1.16 -14.77
C ALA A 186 1.19 0.37 -13.80
N TRP A 187 1.36 -0.96 -13.69
CA TRP A 187 0.64 -1.77 -12.70
C TRP A 187 0.92 -1.36 -11.25
N LEU A 188 2.09 -0.78 -11.00
CA LEU A 188 2.48 -0.32 -9.67
C LEU A 188 1.91 1.06 -9.32
N ALA A 189 1.37 1.80 -10.28
CA ALA A 189 0.84 3.14 -10.05
C ALA A 189 -0.28 3.15 -9.00
N TRP A 190 -1.22 2.22 -9.07
CA TRP A 190 -2.29 2.08 -8.08
C TRP A 190 -1.78 1.76 -6.67
N PRO A 191 -1.07 0.64 -6.43
CA PRO A 191 -0.61 0.33 -5.08
C PRO A 191 0.32 1.41 -4.51
N LEU A 192 1.21 2.00 -5.31
CA LEU A 192 2.08 3.08 -4.85
C LEU A 192 1.30 4.33 -4.44
N ALA A 193 0.36 4.79 -5.28
CA ALA A 193 -0.50 5.92 -4.94
C ALA A 193 -1.32 5.63 -3.68
N GLY A 194 -1.90 4.43 -3.58
CA GLY A 194 -2.66 3.99 -2.41
C GLY A 194 -1.83 4.05 -1.13
N LEU A 195 -0.63 3.49 -1.15
CA LEU A 195 0.27 3.47 0.01
C LEU A 195 0.73 4.88 0.39
N VAL A 196 1.18 5.69 -0.58
CA VAL A 196 1.67 7.05 -0.32
C VAL A 196 0.56 7.93 0.25
N VAL A 197 -0.64 7.90 -0.35
CA VAL A 197 -1.78 8.69 0.13
C VAL A 197 -2.23 8.21 1.51
N HIS A 198 -2.31 6.88 1.73
CA HIS A 198 -2.70 6.33 3.03
C HIS A 198 -1.71 6.70 4.13
N MET A 199 -0.41 6.60 3.87
CA MET A 199 0.64 7.03 4.80
C MET A 199 0.56 8.53 5.08
N GLY A 200 0.38 9.36 4.06
CA GLY A 200 0.21 10.80 4.22
C GLY A 200 -1.01 11.16 5.09
N LEU A 201 -2.16 10.54 4.82
CA LEU A 201 -3.38 10.74 5.61
C LEU A 201 -3.19 10.28 7.07
N THR A 202 -2.53 9.15 7.28
CA THR A 202 -2.26 8.64 8.64
C THR A 202 -1.28 9.55 9.39
N ALA A 203 -0.24 10.07 8.72
CA ALA A 203 0.73 10.97 9.33
C ALA A 203 0.11 12.33 9.71
N LEU A 204 -0.82 12.84 8.87
CA LEU A 204 -1.43 14.15 9.09
C LEU A 204 -2.64 14.12 10.04
N PHE A 205 -3.46 13.07 9.93
CA PHE A 205 -4.77 12.99 10.59
C PHE A 205 -4.95 11.74 11.46
N GLY A 206 -3.92 10.89 11.56
CA GLY A 206 -3.94 9.73 12.43
C GLY A 206 -4.00 10.10 13.91
N PRO A 207 -4.56 9.23 14.76
CA PRO A 207 -4.53 9.44 16.21
C PRO A 207 -3.09 9.44 16.69
N ARG A 208 -2.76 10.43 17.54
CA ARG A 208 -1.46 10.49 18.21
C ARG A 208 -1.51 9.67 19.47
N ASP A 209 -0.47 8.88 19.73
CA ASP A 209 -0.34 8.19 21.01
C ASP A 209 -0.19 9.21 22.16
N PRO A 210 -0.81 8.96 23.33
CA PRO A 210 -0.60 9.80 24.49
C PRO A 210 0.88 9.84 24.85
N ASP A 211 1.39 11.04 25.16
CA ASP A 211 2.77 11.23 25.57
C ASP A 211 3.05 10.40 26.84
N PRO A 212 3.98 9.44 26.83
CA PRO A 212 4.28 8.60 27.98
C PRO A 212 4.72 9.39 29.22
N TYR A 213 5.22 10.62 29.03
CA TYR A 213 5.60 11.49 30.14
C TYR A 213 4.41 12.17 30.83
N GLN A 214 3.25 12.27 30.20
CA GLN A 214 2.06 12.87 30.85
C GLN A 214 1.40 11.91 31.85
N GLN A 215 1.58 10.60 31.71
CA GLN A 215 1.03 9.62 32.64
C GLN A 215 1.76 9.60 33.99
N SER A 216 3.02 10.04 34.03
CA SER A 216 3.82 10.06 35.27
C SER A 216 3.50 11.22 36.21
N TYR A 217 2.92 12.31 35.70
CA TYR A 217 2.63 13.50 36.49
C TYR A 217 1.20 13.52 37.10
N GLY A 218 0.33 12.59 36.72
CA GLY A 218 -1.06 12.57 37.14
C GLY A 218 -1.43 11.61 38.27
N ALA A 219 -0.47 10.85 38.83
CA ALA A 219 -0.74 9.99 39.99
C ALA A 219 -0.76 10.82 41.26
N PRO A 220 -1.90 11.04 41.94
CA PRO A 220 -1.90 11.70 43.25
C PRO A 220 -1.13 10.80 44.21
N GLN A 221 -0.04 11.36 44.75
CA GLN A 221 0.63 10.76 45.90
C GLN A 221 -0.27 10.97 47.12
N GLY A 222 -1.12 9.98 47.40
CA GLY A 222 -1.93 9.88 48.59
C GLY A 222 -1.29 8.95 49.62
#